data_ffc07837e9d8f24843e5e360a9286e63
#
_entry.id   ffc07837e9d8f24843e5e360a9286e63
#
_cell.length_a   1.000
_cell.length_b   1.000
_cell.length_c   1.000
_cell.angle_alpha   90.00
_cell.angle_beta   90.00
_cell.angle_gamma   90.00
#
_symmetry.space_group_name_H-M   'P 1'
#
loop_
_entity.id
_entity.type
_entity.pdbx_description
1 polymer ?
#
loop_
_entity_poly.entity_id
_entity_poly.type
_entity_poly.pdbx_seq_one_letter_code
_entity_poly.pdbx_strand_id
1 'polypeptide(L)'
;TCEFQADDVDINYLRRDEFKAKSGHLRGSVMFAGPMLGRWKKAFIPKPGGDKIGRRRLDTHILGFEKLGAEFTYFPEDGFFYFTTEGLKGTYLLLDEPSVTGTANIIMAAVLAEGTTTIYNAACEPYIQQLCLMINSMGGKISGIGSNLLSIQGVERLHGTEHRMLPDMIEIGSFIGLAAMTQSDITIKDVRLDQLGVIPDRFQQLGIQMNFVGDDIHVPAQDVYEIQTYMDGGVLTMYDHPWPGLTPDLLSIILVVATQARGSLLVHQKMFESRLFFVDKLIDMGARIILCDPHRATVIGLGRHHRLRGITMSSPDIRAGVSLLIAALSAEGKSTIQNIDQIDRGYQYIDQRLNALGASIKRV
;
A
#
# COMPACT_ATOMS: atom_id res chain seq x y z
N THR A 1 15.03 8.47 14.33
CA THR A 1 14.90 7.36 15.29
C THR A 1 13.69 7.63 16.16
N CYS A 2 12.83 6.63 16.36
CA CYS A 2 11.72 6.68 17.31
C CYS A 2 11.91 5.55 18.33
N GLU A 3 11.59 5.80 19.59
CA GLU A 3 11.58 4.81 20.66
C GLU A 3 10.13 4.59 21.10
N PHE A 4 9.74 3.34 21.25
CA PHE A 4 8.40 2.94 21.68
C PHE A 4 8.49 2.08 22.92
N GLN A 5 7.71 2.41 23.95
CA GLN A 5 7.56 1.65 25.18
C GLN A 5 6.08 1.40 25.44
N ALA A 6 5.72 0.16 25.74
CA ALA A 6 4.33 -0.27 25.92
C ALA A 6 4.15 -1.11 27.20
N ASP A 7 4.80 -0.73 28.30
CA ASP A 7 4.75 -1.48 29.56
C ASP A 7 3.42 -1.25 30.27
N ASP A 8 2.91 -0.02 30.24
CA ASP A 8 1.65 0.39 30.88
C ASP A 8 0.66 0.90 29.81
N VAL A 9 -0.13 -0.01 29.27
CA VAL A 9 -1.12 0.28 28.23
C VAL A 9 -2.54 0.18 28.80
N ASP A 10 -3.26 1.30 28.84
CA ASP A 10 -4.70 1.30 29.14
C ASP A 10 -5.50 0.76 27.96
N ILE A 11 -5.75 -0.55 27.95
CA ILE A 11 -6.56 -1.19 26.91
C ILE A 11 -8.00 -0.68 26.86
N ASN A 12 -8.53 -0.08 27.93
CA ASN A 12 -9.88 0.48 27.96
C ASN A 12 -9.96 1.80 27.20
N TYR A 13 -8.81 2.46 26.93
CA TYR A 13 -8.77 3.64 26.06
C TYR A 13 -9.36 3.35 24.67
N LEU A 14 -9.21 2.12 24.17
CA LEU A 14 -9.74 1.71 22.86
C LEU A 14 -11.30 1.72 22.80
N ARG A 15 -11.97 1.76 23.96
CA ARG A 15 -13.44 1.88 24.05
C ARG A 15 -13.93 3.33 24.08
N ARG A 16 -13.02 4.31 24.22
CA ARG A 16 -13.40 5.72 24.31
C ARG A 16 -13.80 6.27 22.94
N ASP A 17 -14.73 7.22 22.96
CA ASP A 17 -15.21 7.88 21.73
C ASP A 17 -14.07 8.56 20.95
N GLU A 18 -13.05 9.08 21.64
CA GLU A 18 -11.87 9.66 21.03
C GLU A 18 -11.11 8.65 20.16
N PHE A 19 -10.87 7.43 20.65
CA PHE A 19 -10.22 6.39 19.88
C PHE A 19 -11.11 5.92 18.73
N LYS A 20 -12.42 5.77 18.98
CA LYS A 20 -13.40 5.40 17.97
C LYS A 20 -13.42 6.39 16.80
N ALA A 21 -13.40 7.69 17.09
CA ALA A 21 -13.33 8.73 16.07
C ALA A 21 -12.04 8.63 15.25
N LYS A 22 -10.87 8.50 15.90
CA LYS A 22 -9.57 8.37 15.23
C LYS A 22 -9.47 7.09 14.38
N SER A 23 -9.93 5.96 14.90
CA SER A 23 -9.90 4.66 14.20
C SER A 23 -10.82 4.63 12.98
N GLY A 24 -11.92 5.40 13.00
CA GLY A 24 -12.84 5.55 11.88
C GLY A 24 -12.19 6.15 10.62
N HIS A 25 -11.05 6.82 10.76
CA HIS A 25 -10.27 7.37 9.64
C HIS A 25 -9.11 6.48 9.20
N LEU A 26 -8.80 5.41 9.95
CA LEU A 26 -7.59 4.63 9.75
C LEU A 26 -7.89 3.12 9.69
N ARG A 27 -7.68 2.50 8.51
CA ARG A 27 -7.82 1.04 8.37
C ARG A 27 -6.83 0.28 9.26
N GLY A 28 -5.64 0.82 9.44
CA GLY A 28 -4.58 0.21 10.26
C GLY A 28 -4.97 0.00 11.73
N SER A 29 -6.04 0.64 12.23
CA SER A 29 -6.53 0.43 13.59
C SER A 29 -6.88 -1.04 13.90
N VAL A 30 -7.24 -1.83 12.90
CA VAL A 30 -7.49 -3.27 13.06
C VAL A 30 -6.24 -4.05 13.51
N MET A 31 -5.04 -3.51 13.23
CA MET A 31 -3.76 -4.17 13.55
C MET A 31 -3.49 -4.28 15.06
N PHE A 32 -4.23 -3.59 15.89
CA PHE A 32 -4.15 -3.76 17.35
C PHE A 32 -4.72 -5.10 17.82
N ALA A 33 -5.61 -5.75 17.04
CA ALA A 33 -6.33 -6.95 17.49
C ALA A 33 -5.38 -8.12 17.80
N GLY A 34 -4.44 -8.43 16.93
CA GLY A 34 -3.48 -9.53 17.11
C GLY A 34 -2.62 -9.38 18.36
N PRO A 35 -1.87 -8.28 18.51
CA PRO A 35 -1.05 -8.03 19.71
C PRO A 35 -1.86 -8.01 21.01
N MET A 36 -3.08 -7.45 20.98
CA MET A 36 -3.94 -7.41 22.15
C MET A 36 -4.41 -8.79 22.57
N LEU A 37 -4.84 -9.62 21.61
CA LEU A 37 -5.23 -11.00 21.90
C LEU A 37 -4.06 -11.80 22.48
N GLY A 38 -2.89 -11.69 21.88
CA GLY A 38 -1.69 -12.40 22.37
C GLY A 38 -1.28 -11.96 23.76
N ARG A 39 -1.37 -10.66 24.08
CA ARG A 39 -0.86 -10.11 25.33
C ARG A 39 -1.90 -10.05 26.46
N TRP A 40 -3.13 -9.65 26.14
CA TRP A 40 -4.18 -9.41 27.16
C TRP A 40 -5.39 -10.32 27.03
N LYS A 41 -5.37 -11.29 26.12
CA LYS A 41 -6.44 -12.25 25.88
C LYS A 41 -7.79 -11.60 25.50
N LYS A 42 -7.78 -10.32 25.16
CA LYS A 42 -8.96 -9.57 24.72
C LYS A 42 -8.56 -8.41 23.80
N ALA A 43 -9.42 -8.12 22.83
CA ALA A 43 -9.27 -6.97 21.95
C ALA A 43 -10.61 -6.30 21.68
N PHE A 44 -10.61 -4.96 21.61
CA PHE A 44 -11.76 -4.15 21.25
C PHE A 44 -11.36 -3.26 20.10
N ILE A 45 -11.91 -3.54 18.92
CA ILE A 45 -11.55 -2.79 17.72
C ILE A 45 -12.80 -2.11 17.19
N PRO A 46 -12.85 -0.76 17.16
CA PRO A 46 -13.91 -0.06 16.47
C PRO A 46 -13.90 -0.42 15.00
N LYS A 47 -15.06 -0.37 14.35
CA LYS A 47 -15.13 -0.60 12.89
C LYS A 47 -14.12 0.30 12.18
N PRO A 48 -13.08 -0.26 11.54
CA PRO A 48 -12.02 0.52 10.95
C PRO A 48 -12.50 1.26 9.70
N GLY A 49 -12.04 2.49 9.54
CA GLY A 49 -12.28 3.30 8.35
C GLY A 49 -11.29 3.02 7.22
N GLY A 50 -10.85 4.08 6.55
CA GLY A 50 -9.89 4.06 5.46
C GLY A 50 -10.50 4.42 4.11
N ASP A 51 -9.72 4.29 3.03
CA ASP A 51 -10.11 4.68 1.68
C ASP A 51 -11.30 3.88 1.16
N LYS A 52 -12.17 4.57 0.42
CA LYS A 52 -13.34 3.98 -0.23
C LYS A 52 -12.97 3.43 -1.62
N ILE A 53 -12.20 2.34 -1.64
CA ILE A 53 -11.67 1.69 -2.85
C ILE A 53 -12.40 0.39 -3.22
N GLY A 54 -13.54 0.11 -2.60
CA GLY A 54 -14.30 -1.13 -2.73
C GLY A 54 -14.54 -1.81 -1.37
N ARG A 55 -15.10 -3.01 -1.40
CA ARG A 55 -15.32 -3.81 -0.19
C ARG A 55 -13.99 -4.30 0.38
N ARG A 56 -13.78 -4.02 1.65
CA ARG A 56 -12.57 -4.43 2.39
C ARG A 56 -13.00 -5.20 3.63
N ARG A 57 -13.26 -6.49 3.45
CA ARG A 57 -13.69 -7.39 4.50
C ARG A 57 -12.63 -7.55 5.59
N LEU A 58 -13.08 -7.99 6.76
CA LEU A 58 -12.22 -8.37 7.89
C LEU A 58 -12.32 -9.88 8.20
N ASP A 59 -13.01 -10.62 7.33
CA ASP A 59 -13.29 -12.04 7.53
C ASP A 59 -11.99 -12.85 7.75
N THR A 60 -10.95 -12.60 6.98
CA THR A 60 -9.65 -13.27 7.15
C THR A 60 -9.05 -13.06 8.54
N HIS A 61 -9.18 -11.84 9.11
CA HIS A 61 -8.73 -11.58 10.49
C HIS A 61 -9.55 -12.37 11.50
N ILE A 62 -10.87 -12.31 11.38
CA ILE A 62 -11.81 -12.94 12.31
C ILE A 62 -11.63 -14.45 12.29
N LEU A 63 -11.69 -15.06 11.10
CA LEU A 63 -11.48 -16.51 10.91
C LEU A 63 -10.12 -16.99 11.43
N GLY A 64 -9.07 -16.18 11.22
CA GLY A 64 -7.73 -16.49 11.73
C GLY A 64 -7.71 -16.51 13.26
N PHE A 65 -8.32 -15.54 13.92
CA PHE A 65 -8.39 -15.50 15.39
C PHE A 65 -9.28 -16.60 15.98
N GLU A 66 -10.42 -16.88 15.37
CA GLU A 66 -11.31 -17.99 15.80
C GLU A 66 -10.59 -19.35 15.69
N LYS A 67 -9.83 -19.57 14.61
CA LYS A 67 -9.01 -20.77 14.44
C LYS A 67 -7.90 -20.89 15.49
N LEU A 68 -7.37 -19.77 15.96
CA LEU A 68 -6.42 -19.73 17.08
C LEU A 68 -7.09 -19.89 18.45
N GLY A 69 -8.43 -19.99 18.52
CA GLY A 69 -9.19 -20.20 19.76
C GLY A 69 -9.69 -18.90 20.40
N ALA A 70 -9.85 -17.83 19.63
CA ALA A 70 -10.55 -16.64 20.10
C ALA A 70 -12.05 -16.74 19.81
N GLU A 71 -12.86 -16.15 20.67
CA GLU A 71 -14.29 -15.92 20.47
C GLU A 71 -14.49 -14.53 19.88
N PHE A 72 -15.36 -14.42 18.88
CA PHE A 72 -15.71 -13.17 18.23
C PHE A 72 -17.14 -12.75 18.49
N THR A 73 -17.35 -11.48 18.83
CA THR A 73 -18.67 -10.85 18.94
C THR A 73 -18.65 -9.48 18.28
N TYR A 74 -19.69 -9.19 17.51
CA TYR A 74 -19.90 -7.87 16.92
C TYR A 74 -21.08 -7.19 17.61
N PHE A 75 -20.88 -5.97 18.09
CA PHE A 75 -21.91 -5.13 18.67
C PHE A 75 -22.29 -4.02 17.68
N PRO A 76 -23.37 -4.19 16.89
CA PRO A 76 -23.76 -3.23 15.86
C PRO A 76 -24.05 -1.83 16.41
N GLU A 77 -24.66 -1.77 17.61
CA GLU A 77 -25.05 -0.52 18.27
C GLU A 77 -23.84 0.32 18.65
N ASP A 78 -22.80 -0.34 19.14
CA ASP A 78 -21.55 0.33 19.54
C ASP A 78 -20.55 0.43 18.37
N GLY A 79 -20.71 -0.39 17.33
CA GLY A 79 -19.83 -0.49 16.18
C GLY A 79 -18.45 -1.06 16.51
N PHE A 80 -18.38 -1.97 17.50
CA PHE A 80 -17.14 -2.62 17.91
C PHE A 80 -17.09 -4.10 17.53
N PHE A 81 -15.90 -4.53 17.12
CA PHE A 81 -15.49 -5.93 17.06
C PHE A 81 -14.81 -6.29 18.38
N TYR A 82 -15.32 -7.29 19.03
CA TYR A 82 -14.85 -7.78 20.32
C TYR A 82 -14.28 -9.19 20.18
N PHE A 83 -13.09 -9.40 20.70
CA PHE A 83 -12.43 -10.69 20.70
C PHE A 83 -11.99 -11.04 22.11
N THR A 84 -12.20 -12.29 22.54
CA THR A 84 -11.70 -12.84 23.79
C THR A 84 -11.11 -14.22 23.60
N THR A 85 -10.23 -14.64 24.51
CA THR A 85 -9.68 -16.00 24.52
C THR A 85 -9.24 -16.39 25.92
N GLU A 86 -9.34 -17.65 26.28
CA GLU A 86 -8.71 -18.20 27.50
C GLU A 86 -7.20 -18.45 27.25
N GLY A 87 -6.80 -18.62 25.99
CA GLY A 87 -5.41 -18.80 25.54
C GLY A 87 -5.40 -19.18 24.09
N LEU A 88 -4.58 -18.53 23.29
CA LEU A 88 -4.41 -18.85 21.86
C LEU A 88 -3.65 -20.17 21.71
N LYS A 89 -4.07 -20.97 20.73
CA LYS A 89 -3.46 -22.26 20.41
C LYS A 89 -3.05 -22.31 18.96
N GLY A 90 -1.84 -22.80 18.72
CA GLY A 90 -1.29 -23.00 17.38
C GLY A 90 -2.14 -23.99 16.58
N THR A 91 -2.32 -23.70 15.29
CA THR A 91 -3.17 -24.47 14.39
C THR A 91 -2.73 -24.32 12.95
N TYR A 92 -3.32 -25.11 12.06
CA TYR A 92 -3.17 -24.93 10.61
C TYR A 92 -4.25 -24.00 10.08
N LEU A 93 -3.81 -22.97 9.34
CA LEU A 93 -4.65 -21.97 8.70
C LEU A 93 -4.42 -21.98 7.20
N LEU A 94 -5.45 -22.20 6.41
CA LEU A 94 -5.49 -21.87 5.00
C LEU A 94 -6.30 -20.58 4.86
N LEU A 95 -5.65 -19.48 4.45
CA LEU A 95 -6.33 -18.21 4.24
C LEU A 95 -7.08 -18.24 2.91
N ASP A 96 -8.29 -17.70 2.91
CA ASP A 96 -9.15 -17.56 1.72
C ASP A 96 -8.57 -16.59 0.69
N GLU A 97 -7.80 -15.59 1.16
CA GLU A 97 -7.06 -14.64 0.34
C GLU A 97 -5.70 -14.33 0.97
N PRO A 98 -4.67 -13.94 0.20
CA PRO A 98 -3.39 -13.47 0.73
C PRO A 98 -3.53 -12.04 1.28
N SER A 99 -4.36 -11.90 2.33
CA SER A 99 -4.62 -10.63 2.98
C SER A 99 -3.39 -10.16 3.74
N VAL A 100 -2.85 -8.99 3.38
CA VAL A 100 -1.70 -8.38 4.03
C VAL A 100 -1.96 -8.14 5.51
N THR A 101 -3.00 -7.37 5.83
CA THR A 101 -3.32 -7.02 7.21
C THR A 101 -3.84 -8.21 8.00
N GLY A 102 -4.55 -9.15 7.35
CA GLY A 102 -4.97 -10.42 7.96
C GLY A 102 -3.78 -11.27 8.36
N THR A 103 -2.85 -11.50 7.43
CA THR A 103 -1.61 -12.24 7.69
C THR A 103 -0.82 -11.62 8.83
N ALA A 104 -0.55 -10.31 8.78
CA ALA A 104 0.21 -9.62 9.83
C ALA A 104 -0.45 -9.73 11.20
N ASN A 105 -1.76 -9.57 11.26
CA ASN A 105 -2.52 -9.63 12.51
C ASN A 105 -2.52 -11.04 13.12
N ILE A 106 -2.67 -12.07 12.27
CA ILE A 106 -2.57 -13.47 12.69
C ILE A 106 -1.16 -13.80 13.17
N ILE A 107 -0.10 -13.34 12.48
CA ILE A 107 1.30 -13.51 12.92
C ILE A 107 1.49 -12.94 14.32
N MET A 108 1.04 -11.70 14.55
CA MET A 108 1.21 -11.02 15.85
C MET A 108 0.42 -11.69 17.00
N ALA A 109 -0.66 -12.39 16.70
CA ALA A 109 -1.37 -13.20 17.67
C ALA A 109 -0.69 -14.56 17.89
N ALA A 110 -0.33 -15.24 16.80
CA ALA A 110 0.19 -16.60 16.81
C ALA A 110 1.56 -16.73 17.47
N VAL A 111 2.37 -15.67 17.44
CA VAL A 111 3.70 -15.68 18.08
C VAL A 111 3.64 -15.87 19.59
N LEU A 112 2.50 -15.57 20.23
CA LEU A 112 2.25 -15.79 21.65
C LEU A 112 1.23 -16.92 21.92
N ALA A 113 0.86 -17.70 20.89
CA ALA A 113 -0.01 -18.86 21.03
C ALA A 113 0.75 -20.10 21.52
N GLU A 114 0.09 -20.98 22.23
CA GLU A 114 0.67 -22.27 22.62
C GLU A 114 0.83 -23.20 21.41
N GLY A 115 2.04 -23.76 21.19
CA GLY A 115 2.30 -24.70 20.10
C GLY A 115 2.74 -24.01 18.82
N THR A 116 2.44 -24.62 17.67
CA THR A 116 2.89 -24.14 16.36
C THR A 116 1.68 -23.77 15.48
N THR A 117 1.73 -22.60 14.87
CA THR A 117 0.78 -22.16 13.86
C THR A 117 1.41 -22.23 12.48
N THR A 118 0.72 -22.88 11.55
CA THR A 118 1.09 -22.88 10.14
C THR A 118 0.07 -22.03 9.36
N ILE A 119 0.53 -21.02 8.64
CA ILE A 119 -0.31 -20.17 7.79
C ILE A 119 0.03 -20.49 6.33
N TYR A 120 -0.91 -21.01 5.58
CA TYR A 120 -0.82 -21.21 4.14
C TYR A 120 -1.65 -20.17 3.39
N ASN A 121 -1.19 -19.74 2.23
CA ASN A 121 -1.69 -18.61 1.47
C ASN A 121 -1.51 -17.27 2.23
N ALA A 122 -0.44 -17.18 3.02
CA ALA A 122 -0.04 -15.93 3.69
C ALA A 122 0.39 -14.89 2.67
N ALA A 123 0.12 -13.61 2.96
CA ALA A 123 0.76 -12.51 2.26
C ALA A 123 2.29 -12.54 2.52
N CYS A 124 3.08 -12.24 1.49
CA CYS A 124 4.55 -12.32 1.59
C CYS A 124 5.27 -11.08 1.05
N GLU A 125 4.58 -9.94 1.03
CA GLU A 125 5.14 -8.64 0.71
C GLU A 125 6.32 -8.28 1.62
N PRO A 126 7.27 -7.45 1.16
CA PRO A 126 8.46 -7.07 1.93
C PRO A 126 8.15 -6.56 3.34
N TYR A 127 7.07 -5.82 3.53
CA TYR A 127 6.67 -5.34 4.87
C TYR A 127 6.11 -6.45 5.78
N ILE A 128 5.57 -7.56 5.25
CA ILE A 128 5.23 -8.76 6.03
C ILE A 128 6.50 -9.52 6.41
N GLN A 129 7.43 -9.65 5.47
CA GLN A 129 8.75 -10.24 5.74
C GLN A 129 9.47 -9.44 6.84
N GLN A 130 9.47 -8.10 6.72
CA GLN A 130 10.04 -7.20 7.73
C GLN A 130 9.40 -7.38 9.10
N LEU A 131 8.06 -7.49 9.18
CA LEU A 131 7.36 -7.77 10.43
C LEU A 131 7.84 -9.09 11.06
N CYS A 132 7.94 -10.15 10.27
CA CYS A 132 8.44 -11.45 10.74
C CYS A 132 9.89 -11.36 11.25
N LEU A 133 10.76 -10.67 10.52
CA LEU A 133 12.16 -10.47 10.92
C LEU A 133 12.28 -9.65 12.21
N MET A 134 11.45 -8.58 12.34
CA MET A 134 11.38 -7.79 13.56
C MET A 134 10.91 -8.64 14.75
N ILE A 135 9.85 -9.43 14.59
CA ILE A 135 9.36 -10.33 15.64
C ILE A 135 10.42 -11.37 16.00
N ASN A 136 11.16 -11.93 15.02
CA ASN A 136 12.25 -12.86 15.29
C ASN A 136 13.39 -12.20 16.06
N SER A 137 13.73 -10.93 15.76
CA SER A 137 14.72 -10.18 16.54
C SER A 137 14.26 -9.85 17.97
N MET A 138 12.94 -9.91 18.23
CA MET A 138 12.33 -9.78 19.56
C MET A 138 12.26 -11.13 20.32
N GLY A 139 12.81 -12.21 19.76
CA GLY A 139 12.77 -13.55 20.36
C GLY A 139 11.67 -14.47 19.84
N GLY A 140 10.91 -14.03 18.82
CA GLY A 140 9.95 -14.88 18.11
C GLY A 140 10.63 -15.97 17.29
N LYS A 141 9.83 -16.95 16.82
CA LYS A 141 10.32 -18.10 16.05
C LYS A 141 9.43 -18.31 14.82
N ILE A 142 9.70 -17.53 13.78
CA ILE A 142 8.96 -17.55 12.50
C ILE A 142 9.90 -18.04 11.42
N SER A 143 9.45 -19.01 10.63
CA SER A 143 10.16 -19.56 9.47
C SER A 143 9.26 -19.52 8.22
N GLY A 144 9.84 -19.73 7.02
CA GLY A 144 9.13 -19.60 5.74
C GLY A 144 8.99 -18.14 5.27
N ILE A 145 9.72 -17.20 5.89
CA ILE A 145 9.69 -15.77 5.55
C ILE A 145 10.03 -15.58 4.07
N GLY A 146 9.21 -14.81 3.37
CA GLY A 146 9.33 -14.58 1.92
C GLY A 146 8.55 -15.57 1.08
N SER A 147 7.87 -16.55 1.69
CA SER A 147 6.95 -17.45 1.02
C SER A 147 5.51 -17.27 1.53
N ASN A 148 4.56 -17.88 0.83
CA ASN A 148 3.16 -17.91 1.26
C ASN A 148 2.85 -19.00 2.28
N LEU A 149 3.87 -19.70 2.79
CA LEU A 149 3.76 -20.73 3.82
C LEU A 149 4.65 -20.34 5.01
N LEU A 150 4.02 -19.87 6.07
CA LEU A 150 4.69 -19.46 7.30
C LEU A 150 4.47 -20.52 8.38
N SER A 151 5.52 -20.77 9.17
CA SER A 151 5.45 -21.58 10.38
C SER A 151 5.90 -20.72 11.56
N ILE A 152 5.06 -20.63 12.60
CA ILE A 152 5.24 -19.79 13.77
C ILE A 152 5.18 -20.67 15.00
N GLN A 153 6.31 -20.85 15.67
CA GLN A 153 6.36 -21.49 16.98
C GLN A 153 6.07 -20.42 18.03
N GLY A 154 5.03 -20.62 18.82
CA GLY A 154 4.69 -19.70 19.88
C GLY A 154 5.79 -19.61 20.95
N VAL A 155 5.92 -18.43 21.55
CA VAL A 155 6.86 -18.13 22.63
C VAL A 155 6.13 -17.53 23.82
N GLU A 156 6.68 -17.69 24.99
CA GLU A 156 6.06 -17.19 26.23
C GLU A 156 6.01 -15.65 26.27
N ARG A 157 7.07 -15.01 25.77
CA ARG A 157 7.18 -13.53 25.71
C ARG A 157 8.14 -13.09 24.62
N LEU A 158 7.95 -11.84 24.18
CA LEU A 158 8.88 -11.10 23.33
C LEU A 158 9.65 -10.07 24.18
N HIS A 159 10.80 -9.64 23.68
CA HIS A 159 11.62 -8.57 24.28
C HIS A 159 11.79 -7.39 23.33
N GLY A 160 12.38 -6.29 23.78
CA GLY A 160 12.69 -5.14 22.94
C GLY A 160 13.74 -5.44 21.88
N THR A 161 13.74 -4.67 20.80
CA THR A 161 14.72 -4.78 19.72
C THR A 161 14.93 -3.42 19.05
N GLU A 162 16.08 -3.26 18.40
CA GLU A 162 16.29 -2.20 17.42
C GLU A 162 15.99 -2.73 16.02
N HIS A 163 15.24 -1.96 15.26
CA HIS A 163 14.84 -2.36 13.90
C HIS A 163 14.85 -1.17 12.95
N ARG A 164 15.51 -1.33 11.79
CA ARG A 164 15.47 -0.35 10.71
C ARG A 164 14.32 -0.66 9.77
N MET A 165 13.38 0.29 9.64
CA MET A 165 12.25 0.15 8.70
C MET A 165 12.74 0.18 7.26
N LEU A 166 12.08 -0.60 6.40
CA LEU A 166 12.27 -0.52 4.95
C LEU A 166 11.77 0.83 4.42
N PRO A 167 12.37 1.34 3.33
CA PRO A 167 11.80 2.46 2.60
C PRO A 167 10.43 2.08 2.01
N ASP A 168 9.57 3.07 1.82
CA ASP A 168 8.25 2.84 1.22
C ASP A 168 8.36 2.63 -0.30
N MET A 169 8.21 1.38 -0.75
CA MET A 169 8.28 1.02 -2.17
C MET A 169 7.21 1.74 -3.02
N ILE A 170 6.09 2.15 -2.42
CA ILE A 170 5.04 2.88 -3.13
C ILE A 170 5.47 4.32 -3.35
N GLU A 171 6.10 4.94 -2.36
CA GLU A 171 6.68 6.26 -2.51
C GLU A 171 7.81 6.27 -3.56
N ILE A 172 8.69 5.26 -3.54
CA ILE A 172 9.75 5.08 -4.55
C ILE A 172 9.15 5.03 -5.95
N GLY A 173 8.15 4.16 -6.18
CA GLY A 173 7.47 4.08 -7.49
C GLY A 173 6.78 5.39 -7.87
N SER A 174 6.23 6.13 -6.91
CA SER A 174 5.63 7.44 -7.15
C SER A 174 6.66 8.47 -7.62
N PHE A 175 7.87 8.48 -7.03
CA PHE A 175 8.96 9.38 -7.46
C PHE A 175 9.55 8.98 -8.80
N ILE A 176 9.62 7.69 -9.14
CA ILE A 176 9.98 7.25 -10.51
C ILE A 176 8.97 7.81 -11.51
N GLY A 177 7.68 7.65 -11.24
CA GLY A 177 6.61 8.19 -12.09
C GLY A 177 6.63 9.72 -12.17
N LEU A 178 6.90 10.41 -11.06
CA LEU A 178 7.06 11.86 -11.00
C LEU A 178 8.20 12.33 -11.91
N ALA A 179 9.39 11.73 -11.79
CA ALA A 179 10.56 12.07 -12.62
C ALA A 179 10.23 11.95 -14.10
N ALA A 180 9.61 10.83 -14.50
CA ALA A 180 9.19 10.60 -15.87
C ALA A 180 8.19 11.65 -16.35
N MET A 181 7.15 11.97 -15.57
CA MET A 181 6.11 12.91 -15.97
C MET A 181 6.60 14.35 -16.07
N THR A 182 7.48 14.77 -15.18
CA THR A 182 8.01 16.15 -15.10
C THR A 182 9.30 16.35 -15.89
N GLN A 183 9.82 15.31 -16.58
CA GLN A 183 11.10 15.35 -17.30
C GLN A 183 12.27 15.77 -16.39
N SER A 184 12.25 15.30 -15.15
CA SER A 184 13.22 15.66 -14.13
C SER A 184 14.33 14.60 -14.04
N ASP A 185 15.54 15.07 -13.72
CA ASP A 185 16.68 14.20 -13.37
C ASP A 185 16.68 14.01 -11.84
N ILE A 186 16.35 12.81 -11.37
CA ILE A 186 16.17 12.54 -9.93
C ILE A 186 16.94 11.28 -9.53
N THR A 187 17.67 11.36 -8.42
CA THR A 187 18.23 10.18 -7.74
C THR A 187 17.44 9.88 -6.47
N ILE A 188 16.84 8.69 -6.42
CA ILE A 188 16.14 8.15 -5.26
C ILE A 188 17.13 7.28 -4.50
N LYS A 189 17.45 7.66 -3.27
CA LYS A 189 18.51 7.03 -2.48
C LYS A 189 17.96 5.96 -1.54
N ASP A 190 18.81 4.96 -1.27
CA ASP A 190 18.60 3.98 -0.20
C ASP A 190 17.30 3.17 -0.41
N VAL A 191 17.01 2.78 -1.67
CA VAL A 191 15.71 2.21 -2.07
C VAL A 191 15.54 0.73 -1.71
N ARG A 192 16.61 0.02 -1.30
CA ARG A 192 16.61 -1.42 -1.07
C ARG A 192 16.09 -2.16 -2.30
N LEU A 193 16.89 -2.17 -3.37
CA LEU A 193 16.53 -2.74 -4.67
C LEU A 193 16.01 -4.19 -4.58
N ASP A 194 16.57 -4.98 -3.68
CA ASP A 194 16.17 -6.35 -3.39
C ASP A 194 14.72 -6.48 -2.89
N GLN A 195 14.12 -5.37 -2.43
CA GLN A 195 12.77 -5.32 -1.85
C GLN A 195 11.73 -4.69 -2.79
N LEU A 196 12.11 -4.26 -3.99
CA LEU A 196 11.19 -3.60 -4.93
C LEU A 196 10.43 -4.56 -5.86
N GLY A 197 10.84 -5.83 -5.94
CA GLY A 197 10.22 -6.84 -6.80
C GLY A 197 10.12 -6.38 -8.25
N VAL A 198 8.94 -6.47 -8.84
CA VAL A 198 8.68 -6.12 -10.25
C VAL A 198 8.54 -4.62 -10.52
N ILE A 199 8.61 -3.76 -9.51
CA ILE A 199 8.33 -2.31 -9.67
C ILE A 199 9.25 -1.68 -10.72
N PRO A 200 10.58 -1.82 -10.67
CA PRO A 200 11.45 -1.24 -11.69
C PRO A 200 11.12 -1.74 -13.10
N ASP A 201 10.92 -3.04 -13.26
CA ASP A 201 10.61 -3.65 -14.56
C ASP A 201 9.33 -3.08 -15.18
N ARG A 202 8.31 -2.80 -14.35
CA ARG A 202 7.05 -2.21 -14.84
C ARG A 202 7.23 -0.79 -15.35
N PHE A 203 8.07 0.01 -14.70
CA PHE A 203 8.41 1.33 -15.22
C PHE A 203 9.30 1.25 -16.47
N GLN A 204 10.24 0.31 -16.55
CA GLN A 204 11.01 0.06 -17.77
C GLN A 204 10.14 -0.37 -18.95
N GLN A 205 9.08 -1.15 -18.70
CA GLN A 205 8.11 -1.51 -19.75
C GLN A 205 7.32 -0.30 -20.27
N LEU A 206 7.19 0.77 -19.48
CA LEU A 206 6.66 2.05 -19.94
C LEU A 206 7.70 2.88 -20.73
N GLY A 207 8.95 2.40 -20.84
CA GLY A 207 10.05 3.10 -21.51
C GLY A 207 10.84 4.02 -20.59
N ILE A 208 10.62 3.97 -19.27
CA ILE A 208 11.38 4.81 -18.33
C ILE A 208 12.78 4.23 -18.14
N GLN A 209 13.79 5.05 -18.40
CA GLN A 209 15.19 4.71 -18.16
C GLN A 209 15.51 4.86 -16.67
N MET A 210 16.24 3.90 -16.16
CA MET A 210 16.73 3.91 -14.78
C MET A 210 18.13 3.34 -14.73
N ASN A 211 19.01 4.02 -13.99
CA ASN A 211 20.37 3.55 -13.70
C ASN A 211 20.44 3.15 -12.23
N PHE A 212 20.93 1.97 -11.96
CA PHE A 212 21.06 1.44 -10.59
C PHE A 212 22.51 1.59 -10.14
N VAL A 213 22.73 2.33 -9.05
CA VAL A 213 24.07 2.58 -8.50
C VAL A 213 24.07 2.22 -7.01
N GLY A 214 24.59 1.04 -6.69
CA GLY A 214 24.42 0.49 -5.34
C GLY A 214 22.94 0.29 -5.02
N ASP A 215 22.47 0.89 -3.95
CA ASP A 215 21.07 0.84 -3.49
C ASP A 215 20.27 2.09 -3.93
N ASP A 216 20.76 2.86 -4.91
CA ASP A 216 20.13 4.06 -5.43
C ASP A 216 19.54 3.83 -6.82
N ILE A 217 18.43 4.50 -7.14
CA ILE A 217 17.84 4.56 -8.48
C ILE A 217 17.99 5.98 -9.00
N HIS A 218 18.74 6.13 -10.09
CA HIS A 218 18.81 7.36 -10.85
C HIS A 218 17.86 7.28 -12.05
N VAL A 219 16.89 8.17 -12.10
CA VAL A 219 15.94 8.35 -13.21
C VAL A 219 16.40 9.59 -13.98
N PRO A 220 17.05 9.45 -15.16
CA PRO A 220 17.48 10.59 -15.96
C PRO A 220 16.29 11.31 -16.58
N ALA A 221 16.44 12.59 -16.85
CA ALA A 221 15.46 13.34 -17.62
C ALA A 221 15.28 12.72 -19.02
N GLN A 222 14.03 12.50 -19.42
CA GLN A 222 13.65 11.93 -20.71
C GLN A 222 12.62 12.81 -21.42
N ASP A 223 12.93 13.22 -22.63
CA ASP A 223 11.98 13.97 -23.46
C ASP A 223 10.83 13.09 -23.95
N VAL A 224 11.12 11.84 -24.27
CA VAL A 224 10.15 10.86 -24.77
C VAL A 224 10.45 9.50 -24.19
N TYR A 225 9.41 8.76 -23.88
CA TYR A 225 9.46 7.35 -23.52
C TYR A 225 8.35 6.58 -24.23
N GLU A 226 8.58 5.30 -24.52
CA GLU A 226 7.70 4.49 -25.35
C GLU A 226 7.33 3.19 -24.65
N ILE A 227 6.04 2.91 -24.59
CA ILE A 227 5.49 1.70 -24.01
C ILE A 227 5.88 0.50 -24.86
N GLN A 228 6.46 -0.52 -24.24
CA GLN A 228 6.80 -1.77 -24.91
C GLN A 228 5.52 -2.49 -25.37
N THR A 229 5.66 -3.28 -26.41
CA THR A 229 4.61 -4.22 -26.85
C THR A 229 4.97 -5.64 -26.42
N TYR A 230 4.00 -6.55 -26.46
CA TYR A 230 4.32 -7.98 -26.41
C TYR A 230 5.17 -8.40 -27.60
N MET A 231 5.76 -9.60 -27.55
CA MET A 231 6.61 -10.13 -28.61
C MET A 231 5.91 -10.26 -29.96
N ASP A 232 4.59 -10.41 -29.95
CA ASP A 232 3.74 -10.46 -31.15
C ASP A 232 3.25 -9.07 -31.62
N GLY A 233 3.72 -7.99 -30.98
CA GLY A 233 3.28 -6.62 -31.25
C GLY A 233 1.97 -6.23 -30.56
N GLY A 234 1.39 -7.10 -29.76
CA GLY A 234 0.16 -6.83 -29.02
C GLY A 234 0.32 -5.72 -27.98
N VAL A 235 -0.82 -5.07 -27.63
CA VAL A 235 -0.85 -3.98 -26.65
C VAL A 235 -0.52 -4.52 -25.26
N LEU A 236 0.46 -3.90 -24.60
CA LEU A 236 0.87 -4.27 -23.25
C LEU A 236 -0.30 -4.13 -22.26
N THR A 237 -0.48 -5.15 -21.44
CA THR A 237 -1.44 -5.11 -20.33
C THR A 237 -0.69 -5.09 -19.01
N MET A 238 -0.96 -4.09 -18.17
CA MET A 238 -0.50 -4.05 -16.78
C MET A 238 -1.66 -4.25 -15.83
N TYR A 239 -1.47 -5.15 -14.89
CA TYR A 239 -2.49 -5.48 -13.88
C TYR A 239 -1.85 -5.65 -12.51
N ASP A 240 -2.63 -5.36 -11.48
CA ASP A 240 -2.24 -5.63 -10.10
C ASP A 240 -2.38 -7.11 -9.75
N HIS A 241 -1.54 -7.56 -8.83
CA HIS A 241 -1.50 -8.94 -8.38
C HIS A 241 -0.86 -9.01 -6.99
N PRO A 242 -1.24 -9.96 -6.12
CA PRO A 242 -0.49 -10.22 -4.88
C PRO A 242 1.00 -10.41 -5.14
N TRP A 243 1.81 -10.02 -4.17
CA TRP A 243 3.26 -10.14 -4.24
C TRP A 243 3.72 -11.56 -4.65
N PRO A 244 4.71 -11.73 -5.53
CA PRO A 244 5.62 -10.69 -6.08
C PRO A 244 5.08 -9.95 -7.34
N GLY A 245 3.79 -9.98 -7.59
CA GLY A 245 3.19 -9.20 -8.67
C GLY A 245 3.18 -7.69 -8.38
N LEU A 246 2.62 -6.93 -9.33
CA LEU A 246 2.54 -5.48 -9.19
C LEU A 246 1.51 -5.10 -8.11
N THR A 247 1.95 -4.31 -7.14
CA THR A 247 1.05 -3.80 -6.11
C THR A 247 -0.06 -2.91 -6.69
N PRO A 248 -1.32 -3.05 -6.23
CA PRO A 248 -2.43 -2.22 -6.68
C PRO A 248 -2.22 -0.72 -6.42
N ASP A 249 -1.38 -0.37 -5.46
CA ASP A 249 -1.13 1.01 -5.04
C ASP A 249 -0.31 1.82 -6.06
N LEU A 250 0.43 1.17 -6.96
CA LEU A 250 1.19 1.83 -8.03
C LEU A 250 0.45 1.86 -9.38
N LEU A 251 -0.65 1.14 -9.52
CA LEU A 251 -1.33 1.06 -10.81
C LEU A 251 -1.86 2.42 -11.29
N SER A 252 -2.28 3.29 -10.36
CA SER A 252 -2.70 4.66 -10.68
C SER A 252 -1.54 5.53 -11.15
N ILE A 253 -0.33 5.37 -10.58
CA ILE A 253 0.89 6.05 -11.04
C ILE A 253 1.25 5.61 -12.45
N ILE A 254 1.27 4.30 -12.69
CA ILE A 254 1.54 3.70 -14.00
C ILE A 254 0.57 4.24 -15.06
N LEU A 255 -0.72 4.33 -14.73
CA LEU A 255 -1.74 4.87 -15.61
C LEU A 255 -1.45 6.33 -15.98
N VAL A 256 -1.12 7.17 -14.98
CA VAL A 256 -0.75 8.58 -15.22
C VAL A 256 0.50 8.68 -16.07
N VAL A 257 1.55 7.91 -15.78
CA VAL A 257 2.79 7.90 -16.59
C VAL A 257 2.50 7.52 -18.04
N ALA A 258 1.64 6.52 -18.28
CA ALA A 258 1.26 6.10 -19.62
C ALA A 258 0.58 7.21 -20.44
N THR A 259 -0.06 8.21 -19.79
CA THR A 259 -0.72 9.31 -20.54
C THR A 259 0.23 10.14 -21.39
N GLN A 260 1.50 10.26 -21.02
CA GLN A 260 2.52 11.03 -21.75
C GLN A 260 3.49 10.16 -22.54
N ALA A 261 3.41 8.84 -22.45
CA ALA A 261 4.21 7.90 -23.23
C ALA A 261 3.83 7.93 -24.74
N ARG A 262 4.65 7.34 -25.57
CA ARG A 262 4.24 6.86 -26.91
C ARG A 262 3.67 5.45 -26.77
N GLY A 263 2.65 5.12 -27.57
CA GLY A 263 2.02 3.80 -27.56
C GLY A 263 0.74 3.74 -26.73
N SER A 264 0.28 2.53 -26.45
CA SER A 264 -0.96 2.29 -25.73
C SER A 264 -0.75 1.27 -24.61
N LEU A 265 -1.47 1.42 -23.53
CA LEU A 265 -1.46 0.54 -22.35
C LEU A 265 -2.87 0.15 -21.96
N LEU A 266 -3.12 -1.14 -21.77
CA LEU A 266 -4.30 -1.61 -21.07
C LEU A 266 -3.97 -1.76 -19.58
N VAL A 267 -4.65 -0.99 -18.74
CA VAL A 267 -4.57 -1.11 -17.27
C VAL A 267 -5.76 -1.96 -16.80
N HIS A 268 -5.46 -2.99 -16.00
CA HIS A 268 -6.50 -3.88 -15.48
C HIS A 268 -6.37 -3.99 -13.95
N GLN A 269 -7.25 -3.32 -13.23
CA GLN A 269 -7.37 -3.36 -11.77
C GLN A 269 -8.13 -4.60 -11.35
N LYS A 270 -7.46 -5.61 -10.79
CA LYS A 270 -8.07 -6.89 -10.41
C LYS A 270 -8.48 -6.97 -8.95
N MET A 271 -7.73 -6.29 -8.07
CA MET A 271 -7.84 -6.50 -6.62
C MET A 271 -8.87 -5.60 -5.95
N PHE A 272 -9.27 -4.47 -6.56
CA PHE A 272 -10.20 -3.51 -5.97
C PHE A 272 -11.21 -3.00 -6.99
N GLU A 273 -12.44 -2.73 -6.53
CA GLU A 273 -13.59 -2.44 -7.40
C GLU A 273 -13.66 -0.97 -7.86
N SER A 274 -13.02 -0.04 -7.14
CA SER A 274 -13.29 1.40 -7.31
C SER A 274 -12.05 2.27 -7.51
N ARG A 275 -10.91 1.68 -7.90
CA ARG A 275 -9.66 2.43 -8.00
C ARG A 275 -9.49 3.23 -9.29
N LEU A 276 -10.29 2.99 -10.32
CA LEU A 276 -10.17 3.69 -11.62
C LEU A 276 -11.08 4.92 -11.76
N PHE A 277 -11.90 5.25 -10.77
CA PHE A 277 -12.81 6.40 -10.86
C PHE A 277 -12.13 7.76 -10.99
N PHE A 278 -10.86 7.89 -10.59
CA PHE A 278 -10.10 9.13 -10.77
C PHE A 278 -9.75 9.43 -12.23
N VAL A 279 -9.88 8.46 -13.12
CA VAL A 279 -9.57 8.56 -14.56
C VAL A 279 -10.34 9.70 -15.24
N ASP A 280 -11.56 9.99 -14.80
CA ASP A 280 -12.36 11.11 -15.31
C ASP A 280 -11.60 12.43 -15.20
N LYS A 281 -10.83 12.64 -14.10
CA LYS A 281 -10.03 13.85 -13.92
C LYS A 281 -8.88 13.95 -14.91
N LEU A 282 -8.28 12.81 -15.26
CA LEU A 282 -7.23 12.78 -16.28
C LEU A 282 -7.80 13.06 -17.68
N ILE A 283 -8.99 12.57 -17.97
CA ILE A 283 -9.71 12.89 -19.23
C ILE A 283 -10.02 14.38 -19.27
N ASP A 284 -10.50 14.98 -18.19
CA ASP A 284 -10.75 16.41 -18.07
C ASP A 284 -9.45 17.23 -18.29
N MET A 285 -8.30 16.70 -17.87
CA MET A 285 -6.97 17.27 -18.12
C MET A 285 -6.51 17.12 -19.59
N GLY A 286 -7.21 16.35 -20.41
CA GLY A 286 -6.89 16.12 -21.82
C GLY A 286 -6.20 14.78 -22.12
N ALA A 287 -6.10 13.87 -21.15
CA ALA A 287 -5.60 12.53 -21.41
C ALA A 287 -6.56 11.75 -22.34
N ARG A 288 -5.99 10.87 -23.16
CA ARG A 288 -6.75 9.98 -24.03
C ARG A 288 -6.91 8.63 -23.37
N ILE A 289 -8.00 8.44 -22.67
CA ILE A 289 -8.29 7.22 -21.92
C ILE A 289 -9.69 6.73 -22.29
N ILE A 290 -9.80 5.43 -22.53
CA ILE A 290 -11.06 4.72 -22.70
C ILE A 290 -11.29 3.90 -21.46
N LEU A 291 -12.27 4.28 -20.63
CA LEU A 291 -12.70 3.47 -19.50
C LEU A 291 -13.59 2.34 -20.03
N CYS A 292 -13.02 1.14 -20.13
CA CYS A 292 -13.72 -0.02 -20.70
C CYS A 292 -14.82 -0.54 -19.76
N ASP A 293 -14.52 -0.57 -18.47
CA ASP A 293 -15.41 -0.95 -17.37
C ASP A 293 -14.79 -0.47 -16.02
N PRO A 294 -15.42 -0.73 -14.87
CA PRO A 294 -14.87 -0.30 -13.57
C PRO A 294 -13.46 -0.81 -13.25
N HIS A 295 -13.01 -1.86 -13.92
CA HIS A 295 -11.73 -2.54 -13.68
C HIS A 295 -10.68 -2.31 -14.76
N ARG A 296 -11.07 -1.85 -15.95
CA ARG A 296 -10.17 -1.74 -17.11
C ARG A 296 -10.23 -0.38 -17.78
N ALA A 297 -9.06 0.16 -18.04
CA ALA A 297 -8.89 1.40 -18.79
C ALA A 297 -7.79 1.23 -19.84
N THR A 298 -8.05 1.66 -21.07
CA THR A 298 -7.05 1.74 -22.12
C THR A 298 -6.53 3.18 -22.19
N VAL A 299 -5.25 3.36 -21.98
CA VAL A 299 -4.55 4.64 -22.11
C VAL A 299 -3.91 4.70 -23.49
N ILE A 300 -4.22 5.76 -24.25
CA ILE A 300 -3.54 6.08 -25.51
C ILE A 300 -2.61 7.24 -25.21
N GLY A 301 -1.33 6.96 -25.14
CA GLY A 301 -0.32 7.94 -24.75
C GLY A 301 -0.26 9.12 -25.71
N LEU A 302 -0.03 10.31 -25.18
CA LEU A 302 0.04 11.55 -25.96
C LEU A 302 1.41 11.76 -26.61
N GLY A 303 2.44 10.98 -26.25
CA GLY A 303 3.81 11.09 -26.75
C GLY A 303 4.41 12.48 -26.57
N ARG A 304 3.91 13.23 -25.59
CA ARG A 304 4.20 14.64 -25.28
C ARG A 304 3.91 15.64 -26.45
N HIS A 305 3.19 15.21 -27.49
CA HIS A 305 2.74 16.13 -28.53
C HIS A 305 1.68 17.12 -28.00
N HIS A 306 0.94 16.71 -26.97
CA HIS A 306 0.02 17.54 -26.22
C HIS A 306 0.30 17.34 -24.74
N ARG A 307 0.32 18.43 -24.00
CA ARG A 307 0.46 18.38 -22.54
C ARG A 307 -0.92 18.29 -21.88
N LEU A 308 -0.93 17.72 -20.69
CA LEU A 308 -2.11 17.83 -19.82
C LEU A 308 -2.33 19.30 -19.44
N ARG A 309 -3.56 19.68 -19.19
CA ARG A 309 -3.93 21.04 -18.75
C ARG A 309 -4.30 21.07 -17.28
N GLY A 310 -3.98 22.17 -16.63
CA GLY A 310 -4.35 22.42 -15.24
C GLY A 310 -5.86 22.54 -15.07
N ILE A 311 -6.41 21.89 -14.06
CA ILE A 311 -7.81 21.94 -13.67
C ILE A 311 -7.99 21.99 -12.16
N THR A 312 -9.22 22.24 -11.71
CA THR A 312 -9.61 22.04 -10.31
C THR A 312 -10.16 20.62 -10.16
N MET A 313 -9.62 19.86 -9.19
CA MET A 313 -9.99 18.48 -8.92
C MET A 313 -9.97 18.18 -7.43
N SER A 314 -10.55 17.07 -7.02
CA SER A 314 -10.53 16.58 -5.63
C SER A 314 -9.81 15.24 -5.54
N SER A 315 -8.99 15.07 -4.51
CA SER A 315 -8.34 13.80 -4.20
C SER A 315 -9.37 12.81 -3.64
N PRO A 316 -9.63 11.66 -4.31
CA PRO A 316 -10.60 10.69 -3.81
C PRO A 316 -10.02 9.77 -2.73
N ASP A 317 -8.73 9.48 -2.80
CA ASP A 317 -7.97 8.62 -1.88
C ASP A 317 -6.48 8.96 -1.91
N ILE A 318 -5.65 8.25 -1.11
CA ILE A 318 -4.20 8.50 -1.02
C ILE A 318 -3.52 8.32 -2.39
N ARG A 319 -3.78 7.23 -3.09
CA ARG A 319 -3.02 6.80 -4.28
C ARG A 319 -3.46 7.52 -5.54
N ALA A 320 -4.75 7.64 -5.74
CA ALA A 320 -5.29 8.47 -6.82
C ALA A 320 -4.91 9.93 -6.61
N GLY A 321 -4.93 10.42 -5.36
CA GLY A 321 -4.54 11.79 -5.03
C GLY A 321 -3.11 12.12 -5.43
N VAL A 322 -2.11 11.29 -5.08
CA VAL A 322 -0.72 11.51 -5.50
C VAL A 322 -0.56 11.35 -7.00
N SER A 323 -1.30 10.45 -7.64
CA SER A 323 -1.29 10.30 -9.10
C SER A 323 -1.79 11.56 -9.80
N LEU A 324 -2.86 12.16 -9.30
CA LEU A 324 -3.37 13.45 -9.78
C LEU A 324 -2.39 14.61 -9.51
N LEU A 325 -1.66 14.57 -8.37
CA LEU A 325 -0.60 15.55 -8.09
C LEU A 325 0.53 15.44 -9.12
N ILE A 326 0.97 14.24 -9.45
CA ILE A 326 1.99 13.99 -10.48
C ILE A 326 1.52 14.48 -11.85
N ALA A 327 0.26 14.19 -12.22
CA ALA A 327 -0.34 14.70 -13.44
C ALA A 327 -0.38 16.24 -13.45
N ALA A 328 -0.78 16.87 -12.34
CA ALA A 328 -0.83 18.31 -12.19
C ALA A 328 0.53 18.99 -12.32
N LEU A 329 1.59 18.38 -11.78
CA LEU A 329 2.96 18.91 -11.88
C LEU A 329 3.51 18.85 -13.31
N SER A 330 2.99 17.97 -14.14
CA SER A 330 3.36 17.84 -15.58
C SER A 330 2.46 18.66 -16.51
N ALA A 331 1.38 19.24 -15.99
CA ALA A 331 0.37 19.93 -16.79
C ALA A 331 0.74 21.40 -17.07
N GLU A 332 0.22 21.93 -18.15
CA GLU A 332 0.28 23.38 -18.43
C GLU A 332 -0.79 24.14 -17.62
N GLY A 333 -0.43 25.30 -17.11
CA GLY A 333 -1.30 26.15 -16.34
C GLY A 333 -1.35 25.78 -14.86
N LYS A 334 -2.40 26.24 -14.16
CA LYS A 334 -2.58 26.05 -12.72
C LYS A 334 -3.55 24.91 -12.45
N SER A 335 -3.17 23.98 -11.59
CA SER A 335 -4.08 22.99 -11.01
C SER A 335 -4.42 23.35 -9.56
N THR A 336 -5.63 23.02 -9.14
CA THR A 336 -6.04 23.08 -7.72
C THR A 336 -6.53 21.72 -7.30
N ILE A 337 -5.90 21.16 -6.25
CA ILE A 337 -6.30 19.86 -5.70
C ILE A 337 -6.94 20.10 -4.34
N GLN A 338 -8.19 19.70 -4.20
CA GLN A 338 -8.96 19.73 -2.96
C GLN A 338 -8.85 18.40 -2.22
N ASN A 339 -9.27 18.37 -0.93
CA ASN A 339 -9.27 17.16 -0.11
C ASN A 339 -7.87 16.53 0.03
N ILE A 340 -6.87 17.38 0.19
CA ILE A 340 -5.45 16.98 0.25
C ILE A 340 -5.09 16.16 1.49
N ASP A 341 -5.90 16.21 2.54
CA ASP A 341 -5.74 15.38 3.74
C ASP A 341 -5.64 13.88 3.39
N GLN A 342 -6.25 13.47 2.27
CA GLN A 342 -6.10 12.11 1.77
C GLN A 342 -4.67 11.81 1.34
N ILE A 343 -3.99 12.75 0.67
CA ILE A 343 -2.60 12.59 0.23
C ILE A 343 -1.67 12.59 1.45
N ASP A 344 -1.89 13.50 2.40
CA ASP A 344 -1.07 13.67 3.60
C ASP A 344 -1.02 12.39 4.47
N ARG A 345 -2.05 11.55 4.42
CA ARG A 345 -2.10 10.26 5.12
C ARG A 345 -1.02 9.27 4.66
N GLY A 346 -0.50 9.41 3.45
CA GLY A 346 0.48 8.48 2.88
C GLY A 346 1.78 9.14 2.41
N TYR A 347 1.83 10.46 2.32
CA TYR A 347 2.99 11.21 1.80
C TYR A 347 3.30 12.41 2.70
N GLN A 348 4.16 12.18 3.67
CA GLN A 348 4.52 13.20 4.68
C GLN A 348 5.11 14.44 4.03
N TYR A 349 4.52 15.63 4.29
CA TYR A 349 5.00 16.94 3.83
C TYR A 349 5.35 16.98 2.34
N ILE A 350 4.54 16.32 1.51
CA ILE A 350 4.86 16.12 0.08
C ILE A 350 5.02 17.43 -0.67
N ASP A 351 4.23 18.45 -0.36
CA ASP A 351 4.34 19.79 -0.93
C ASP A 351 5.69 20.45 -0.63
N GLN A 352 6.16 20.38 0.61
CA GLN A 352 7.45 20.95 1.02
C GLN A 352 8.62 20.20 0.36
N ARG A 353 8.55 18.88 0.33
CA ARG A 353 9.58 18.02 -0.27
C ARG A 353 9.67 18.24 -1.78
N LEU A 354 8.54 18.34 -2.47
CA LEU A 354 8.52 18.62 -3.90
C LEU A 354 8.96 20.04 -4.22
N ASN A 355 8.59 21.04 -3.39
CA ASN A 355 9.09 22.40 -3.55
C ASN A 355 10.61 22.48 -3.35
N ALA A 356 11.19 21.70 -2.44
CA ALA A 356 12.64 21.60 -2.30
C ALA A 356 13.35 21.01 -3.53
N LEU A 357 12.61 20.23 -4.34
CA LEU A 357 13.08 19.71 -5.63
C LEU A 357 12.77 20.63 -6.82
N GLY A 358 12.19 21.81 -6.59
CA GLY A 358 11.92 22.81 -7.63
C GLY A 358 10.47 22.88 -8.11
N ALA A 359 9.54 22.18 -7.49
CA ALA A 359 8.12 22.35 -7.77
C ALA A 359 7.61 23.71 -7.25
N SER A 360 6.41 24.11 -7.69
CA SER A 360 5.73 25.33 -7.22
C SER A 360 4.35 24.97 -6.68
N ILE A 361 4.32 24.49 -5.45
CA ILE A 361 3.09 24.06 -4.75
C ILE A 361 2.82 25.02 -3.59
N LYS A 362 1.57 25.47 -3.47
CA LYS A 362 1.12 26.32 -2.36
C LYS A 362 -0.14 25.71 -1.73
N ARG A 363 -0.13 25.51 -0.42
CA ARG A 363 -1.35 25.21 0.35
C ARG A 363 -2.15 26.50 0.57
N VAL A 364 -3.45 26.40 0.37
CA VAL A 364 -4.39 27.51 0.51
C VAL A 364 -5.59 27.10 1.33
#